data_d3b44fbfd65005e33aab79bd4d8b10ed
#
_entry.id   d3b44fbfd65005e33aab79bd4d8b10ed
#
_cell.length_a   1.000
_cell.length_b   1.000
_cell.length_c   1.000
_cell.angle_alpha   90.00
_cell.angle_beta   90.00
_cell.angle_gamma   90.00
#
_symmetry.space_group_name_H-M   'P 1'
#
loop_
_entity.id
_entity.type
_entity.pdbx_description
1 polymer ?
#
loop_
_entity_poly.entity_id
_entity_poly.type
_entity_poly.pdbx_seq_one_letter_code
_entity_poly.pdbx_strand_id
1 'polypeptide(L)'
;QMCIRDSYWVMTGDDFTLDLNNPEHPKILCVGNNPDRQNIYSAALGLYNSRIVKLVNKKGQLKSSIIIDELPTIYFRGIDNLIATARSNKVAVCLGFQDFSQLTRDYGEKEAKVIQNTVGNIFSGQVVGETAKSLSERFGKILQQRQSISINRQDTSTSINTQLDSLIPASKIANLSQGTFVGSVADNFGEEIEQKIFHARIIVDSEKVAAETKAYKKIP
;
A
#
# COMPACT_ATOMS: atom_id res chain seq x y z
N GLN A 1 -3.00 9.48 35.80
CA GLN A 1 -3.33 10.93 35.83
C GLN A 1 -2.63 11.71 34.69
N MET A 2 -1.35 11.39 34.36
CA MET A 2 -0.63 12.08 33.28
C MET A 2 -1.29 11.89 31.90
N CYS A 3 -1.70 10.67 31.56
CA CYS A 3 -2.33 10.39 30.25
C CYS A 3 -3.67 11.11 30.02
N ILE A 4 -4.49 11.31 31.05
CA ILE A 4 -5.77 12.03 30.94
C ILE A 4 -5.52 13.51 30.67
N ARG A 5 -4.53 14.08 31.30
CA ARG A 5 -4.16 15.49 31.14
C ARG A 5 -3.58 15.78 29.75
N ASP A 6 -2.71 14.89 29.25
CA ASP A 6 -2.13 15.01 27.92
C ASP A 6 -3.21 14.85 26.84
N SER A 7 -4.09 13.86 26.98
CA SER A 7 -5.22 13.67 26.06
C SER A 7 -6.19 14.85 26.08
N TYR A 8 -6.48 15.41 27.24
CA TYR A 8 -7.32 16.61 27.38
C TYR A 8 -6.70 17.78 26.61
N TRP A 9 -5.40 18.04 26.81
CA TRP A 9 -4.71 19.13 26.15
C TRP A 9 -4.68 18.98 24.63
N VAL A 10 -4.36 17.77 24.13
CA VAL A 10 -4.37 17.45 22.71
C VAL A 10 -5.75 17.60 22.07
N MET A 11 -6.81 17.23 22.80
CA MET A 11 -8.19 17.25 22.28
C MET A 11 -8.87 18.61 22.37
N THR A 12 -8.39 19.50 23.23
CA THR A 12 -8.98 20.84 23.46
C THR A 12 -8.10 21.97 22.90
N GLY A 13 -6.89 21.67 22.44
CA GLY A 13 -6.01 22.65 21.82
C GLY A 13 -6.53 23.13 20.46
N ASP A 14 -6.18 24.35 20.08
CA ASP A 14 -6.49 24.98 18.78
C ASP A 14 -5.20 25.49 18.11
N ASP A 15 -4.12 24.74 18.27
CA ASP A 15 -2.78 25.14 17.79
C ASP A 15 -2.60 24.95 16.28
N PHE A 16 -3.41 24.10 15.65
CA PHE A 16 -3.34 23.83 14.20
C PHE A 16 -4.70 23.41 13.64
N THR A 17 -4.85 23.55 12.33
CA THR A 17 -6.03 23.11 11.60
C THR A 17 -5.72 21.89 10.73
N LEU A 18 -6.67 20.95 10.65
CA LEU A 18 -6.56 19.73 9.82
C LEU A 18 -6.91 19.97 8.35
N ASP A 19 -7.03 21.21 7.94
CA ASP A 19 -7.32 21.66 6.59
C ASP A 19 -6.02 21.71 5.76
N LEU A 20 -5.50 20.52 5.42
CA LEU A 20 -4.12 20.33 4.94
C LEU A 20 -3.91 20.80 3.52
N ASN A 21 -4.90 20.60 2.63
CA ASN A 21 -4.82 20.93 1.21
C ASN A 21 -5.59 22.18 0.82
N ASN A 22 -5.78 23.08 1.77
CA ASN A 22 -6.35 24.40 1.54
C ASN A 22 -5.44 25.21 0.62
N PRO A 23 -5.97 25.80 -0.49
CA PRO A 23 -5.18 26.61 -1.41
C PRO A 23 -4.48 27.82 -0.78
N GLU A 24 -5.08 28.41 0.24
CA GLU A 24 -4.53 29.61 0.90
C GLU A 24 -3.39 29.27 1.88
N HIS A 25 -3.50 28.12 2.56
CA HIS A 25 -2.56 27.70 3.61
C HIS A 25 -2.26 26.19 3.54
N PRO A 26 -1.57 25.71 2.49
CA PRO A 26 -1.24 24.29 2.37
C PRO A 26 -0.26 23.87 3.46
N LYS A 27 -0.47 22.67 4.01
CA LYS A 27 0.31 22.14 5.13
C LYS A 27 0.74 20.71 4.89
N ILE A 28 1.84 20.33 5.54
CA ILE A 28 2.27 18.94 5.68
C ILE A 28 2.07 18.56 7.14
N LEU A 29 1.34 17.48 7.37
CA LEU A 29 1.13 16.92 8.70
C LEU A 29 1.84 15.57 8.78
N CYS A 30 2.74 15.42 9.75
CA CYS A 30 3.35 14.16 10.11
C CYS A 30 2.79 13.70 11.45
N VAL A 31 2.24 12.49 11.48
CA VAL A 31 1.63 11.90 12.68
C VAL A 31 2.40 10.64 13.03
N GLY A 32 2.96 10.60 14.23
CA GLY A 32 3.61 9.43 14.80
C GLY A 32 2.71 8.70 15.79
N ASN A 33 2.83 7.36 15.85
CA ASN A 33 2.20 6.54 16.87
C ASN A 33 3.28 5.94 17.78
N ASN A 34 2.99 5.85 19.08
CA ASN A 34 3.86 5.19 20.04
C ASN A 34 3.30 3.79 20.35
N PRO A 35 4.03 2.70 20.00
CA PRO A 35 3.56 1.34 20.22
C PRO A 35 3.23 1.02 21.68
N ASP A 36 3.98 1.58 22.64
CA ASP A 36 3.78 1.34 24.07
C ASP A 36 2.46 1.93 24.61
N ARG A 37 1.91 2.92 23.91
CA ARG A 37 0.70 3.65 24.31
C ARG A 37 -0.39 3.64 23.23
N GLN A 38 -0.32 2.71 22.33
CA GLN A 38 -1.24 2.63 21.18
C GLN A 38 -2.71 2.68 21.59
N ASN A 39 -3.10 1.95 22.64
CA ASN A 39 -4.48 1.91 23.12
C ASN A 39 -5.00 3.28 23.59
N ILE A 40 -4.11 4.17 24.03
CA ILE A 40 -4.47 5.50 24.52
C ILE A 40 -4.57 6.48 23.35
N TYR A 41 -3.59 6.43 22.44
CA TYR A 41 -3.50 7.37 21.33
C TYR A 41 -4.41 7.01 20.15
N SER A 42 -4.80 5.75 20.01
CA SER A 42 -5.65 5.28 18.90
C SER A 42 -6.98 6.02 18.81
N ALA A 43 -7.57 6.40 19.95
CA ALA A 43 -8.82 7.17 19.98
C ALA A 43 -8.64 8.58 19.39
N ALA A 44 -7.60 9.31 19.79
CA ALA A 44 -7.30 10.64 19.29
C ALA A 44 -6.88 10.59 17.81
N LEU A 45 -6.00 9.64 17.45
CA LEU A 45 -5.57 9.43 16.07
C LEU A 45 -6.75 9.06 15.17
N GLY A 46 -7.64 8.19 15.63
CA GLY A 46 -8.86 7.82 14.90
C GLY A 46 -9.78 9.01 14.63
N LEU A 47 -9.91 9.93 15.59
CA LEU A 47 -10.68 11.16 15.43
C LEU A 47 -10.03 12.09 14.40
N TYR A 48 -8.72 12.34 14.49
CA TYR A 48 -7.98 13.17 13.53
C TYR A 48 -8.05 12.58 12.13
N ASN A 49 -7.80 11.30 11.98
CA ASN A 49 -7.85 10.60 10.70
C ASN A 49 -9.25 10.68 10.07
N SER A 50 -10.30 10.45 10.85
CA SER A 50 -11.69 10.59 10.40
C SER A 50 -12.02 12.03 9.93
N ARG A 51 -11.45 13.03 10.58
CA ARG A 51 -11.63 14.43 10.19
C ARG A 51 -10.82 14.80 8.96
N ILE A 52 -9.56 14.35 8.87
CA ILE A 52 -8.67 14.57 7.72
C ILE A 52 -9.31 14.03 6.43
N VAL A 53 -9.81 12.80 6.44
CA VAL A 53 -10.51 12.22 5.27
C VAL A 53 -11.60 13.14 4.74
N LYS A 54 -12.41 13.70 5.64
CA LYS A 54 -13.51 14.59 5.26
C LYS A 54 -13.05 15.94 4.73
N LEU A 55 -11.91 16.43 5.21
CA LEU A 55 -11.40 17.75 4.83
C LEU A 55 -10.62 17.70 3.51
N VAL A 56 -9.74 16.69 3.34
CA VAL A 56 -8.92 16.59 2.12
C VAL A 56 -9.71 16.12 0.90
N ASN A 57 -10.79 15.35 1.10
CA ASN A 57 -11.59 14.78 0.03
C ASN A 57 -12.74 15.71 -0.39
N LYS A 58 -12.41 16.95 -0.69
CA LYS A 58 -13.36 17.98 -1.15
C LYS A 58 -12.97 18.52 -2.52
N LYS A 59 -13.98 19.03 -3.27
CA LYS A 59 -13.75 19.75 -4.52
C LYS A 59 -13.11 21.12 -4.24
N GLY A 60 -12.28 21.58 -5.16
CA GLY A 60 -11.67 22.91 -5.08
C GLY A 60 -10.41 22.98 -4.21
N GLN A 61 -9.99 21.88 -3.62
CA GLN A 61 -8.77 21.80 -2.83
C GLN A 61 -7.53 21.49 -3.71
N LEU A 62 -6.33 21.74 -3.17
CA LEU A 62 -5.07 21.38 -3.84
C LEU A 62 -4.93 19.86 -3.96
N LYS A 63 -4.15 19.42 -4.95
CA LYS A 63 -3.69 18.02 -5.02
C LYS A 63 -3.00 17.66 -3.72
N SER A 64 -3.31 16.51 -3.16
CA SER A 64 -2.74 16.06 -1.90
C SER A 64 -2.46 14.57 -1.90
N SER A 65 -1.68 14.11 -0.93
CA SER A 65 -1.42 12.69 -0.71
C SER A 65 -1.58 12.33 0.75
N ILE A 66 -2.08 11.13 0.99
CA ILE A 66 -2.12 10.48 2.30
C ILE A 66 -1.23 9.25 2.20
N ILE A 67 -0.19 9.21 3.02
CA ILE A 67 0.76 8.10 3.09
C ILE A 67 0.65 7.50 4.48
N ILE A 68 0.27 6.23 4.56
CA ILE A 68 0.11 5.50 5.81
C ILE A 68 1.06 4.31 5.77
N ASP A 69 2.08 4.37 6.61
CA ASP A 69 2.95 3.25 6.88
C ASP A 69 2.33 2.38 7.99
N GLU A 70 2.29 1.08 7.79
CA GLU A 70 1.70 0.09 8.71
C GLU A 70 0.21 0.37 9.03
N LEU A 71 -0.63 0.37 7.99
CA LEU A 71 -2.08 0.65 8.09
C LEU A 71 -2.82 -0.13 9.20
N PRO A 72 -2.52 -1.42 9.48
CA PRO A 72 -3.18 -2.16 10.56
C PRO A 72 -2.95 -1.59 11.96
N THR A 73 -1.88 -0.84 12.19
CA THR A 73 -1.59 -0.24 13.52
C THR A 73 -2.40 1.02 13.79
N ILE A 74 -2.98 1.60 12.77
CA ILE A 74 -3.75 2.85 12.86
C ILE A 74 -5.13 2.61 12.26
N TYR A 75 -6.17 2.52 13.10
CA TYR A 75 -7.54 2.41 12.59
C TYR A 75 -7.96 3.70 11.89
N PHE A 76 -8.08 3.64 10.58
CA PHE A 76 -8.43 4.77 9.73
C PHE A 76 -9.83 4.59 9.16
N ARG A 77 -10.85 4.92 9.94
CA ARG A 77 -12.24 4.73 9.55
C ARG A 77 -12.59 5.49 8.28
N GLY A 78 -13.17 4.80 7.30
CA GLY A 78 -13.61 5.39 6.04
C GLY A 78 -12.51 5.51 4.98
N ILE A 79 -11.36 4.82 5.18
CA ILE A 79 -10.28 4.78 4.18
C ILE A 79 -10.74 4.12 2.88
N ASP A 80 -11.59 3.12 2.94
CA ASP A 80 -12.23 2.44 1.82
C ASP A 80 -13.02 3.43 0.95
N ASN A 81 -13.84 4.26 1.57
CA ASN A 81 -14.59 5.30 0.88
C ASN A 81 -13.69 6.40 0.32
N LEU A 82 -12.64 6.79 1.05
CA LEU A 82 -11.65 7.72 0.55
C LEU A 82 -11.00 7.19 -0.73
N ILE A 83 -10.51 5.96 -0.74
CA ILE A 83 -9.86 5.35 -1.91
C ILE A 83 -10.81 5.33 -3.12
N ALA A 84 -12.08 4.99 -2.90
CA ALA A 84 -13.08 4.94 -3.95
C ALA A 84 -13.39 6.32 -4.57
N THR A 85 -13.28 7.40 -3.80
CA THR A 85 -13.69 8.76 -4.22
C THR A 85 -12.53 9.74 -4.41
N ALA A 86 -11.34 9.42 -3.91
CA ALA A 86 -10.17 10.29 -3.88
C ALA A 86 -9.70 10.78 -5.27
N ARG A 87 -9.86 9.94 -6.30
CA ARG A 87 -9.44 10.27 -7.67
C ARG A 87 -10.10 11.54 -8.19
N SER A 88 -11.40 11.73 -7.97
CA SER A 88 -12.15 12.90 -8.43
C SER A 88 -11.72 14.19 -7.71
N ASN A 89 -11.19 14.08 -6.51
CA ASN A 89 -10.71 15.17 -5.67
C ASN A 89 -9.18 15.32 -5.68
N LYS A 90 -8.49 14.56 -6.57
CA LYS A 90 -7.03 14.63 -6.77
C LYS A 90 -6.24 14.31 -5.48
N VAL A 91 -6.73 13.35 -4.69
CA VAL A 91 -6.06 12.84 -3.50
C VAL A 91 -5.43 11.48 -3.83
N ALA A 92 -4.11 11.38 -3.73
CA ALA A 92 -3.39 10.12 -3.84
C ALA A 92 -3.35 9.44 -2.46
N VAL A 93 -3.53 8.11 -2.44
CA VAL A 93 -3.49 7.33 -1.20
C VAL A 93 -2.45 6.23 -1.36
N CYS A 94 -1.49 6.18 -0.44
CA CYS A 94 -0.47 5.14 -0.35
C CYS A 94 -0.61 4.41 0.99
N LEU A 95 -0.83 3.10 0.93
CA LEU A 95 -1.05 2.26 2.11
C LEU A 95 0.04 1.20 2.19
N GLY A 96 0.81 1.22 3.28
CA GLY A 96 1.78 0.19 3.62
C GLY A 96 1.22 -0.78 4.64
N PHE A 97 1.46 -2.08 4.46
CA PHE A 97 1.17 -3.13 5.43
C PHE A 97 1.92 -4.42 5.07
N GLN A 98 2.03 -5.34 6.01
CA GLN A 98 2.85 -6.54 5.85
C GLN A 98 2.07 -7.72 5.30
N ASP A 99 0.80 -7.87 5.68
CA ASP A 99 0.00 -9.03 5.33
C ASP A 99 -1.50 -8.70 5.24
N PHE A 100 -2.21 -9.34 4.30
CA PHE A 100 -3.65 -9.17 4.15
C PHE A 100 -4.47 -9.70 5.33
N SER A 101 -3.96 -10.69 6.05
CA SER A 101 -4.64 -11.24 7.23
C SER A 101 -4.69 -10.23 8.37
N GLN A 102 -3.65 -9.42 8.54
CA GLN A 102 -3.66 -8.31 9.51
C GLN A 102 -4.70 -7.26 9.13
N LEU A 103 -4.74 -6.89 7.85
CA LEU A 103 -5.74 -5.94 7.36
C LEU A 103 -7.16 -6.46 7.58
N THR A 104 -7.40 -7.74 7.30
CA THR A 104 -8.71 -8.38 7.51
C THR A 104 -9.11 -8.43 8.98
N ARG A 105 -8.15 -8.71 9.86
CA ARG A 105 -8.39 -8.74 11.32
C ARG A 105 -8.82 -7.39 11.85
N ASP A 106 -8.17 -6.30 11.40
CA ASP A 106 -8.31 -4.97 12.03
C ASP A 106 -9.39 -4.12 11.36
N TYR A 107 -9.64 -4.32 10.06
CA TYR A 107 -10.67 -3.61 9.29
C TYR A 107 -11.92 -4.44 8.98
N GLY A 108 -11.85 -5.75 9.22
CA GLY A 108 -12.91 -6.68 8.84
C GLY A 108 -12.82 -7.10 7.37
N GLU A 109 -13.44 -8.23 7.05
CA GLU A 109 -13.33 -8.86 5.73
C GLU A 109 -13.85 -7.98 4.58
N LYS A 110 -14.95 -7.27 4.83
CA LYS A 110 -15.59 -6.43 3.80
C LYS A 110 -14.73 -5.22 3.43
N GLU A 111 -14.27 -4.46 4.42
CA GLU A 111 -13.42 -3.27 4.20
C GLU A 111 -12.06 -3.66 3.59
N ALA A 112 -11.43 -4.74 4.10
CA ALA A 112 -10.18 -5.24 3.56
C ALA A 112 -10.31 -5.65 2.07
N LYS A 113 -11.38 -6.32 1.68
CA LYS A 113 -11.65 -6.65 0.27
C LYS A 113 -11.88 -5.40 -0.59
N VAL A 114 -12.59 -4.40 -0.09
CA VAL A 114 -12.77 -3.13 -0.83
C VAL A 114 -11.42 -2.46 -1.07
N ILE A 115 -10.58 -2.35 -0.04
CA ILE A 115 -9.23 -1.79 -0.17
C ILE A 115 -8.43 -2.56 -1.22
N GLN A 116 -8.36 -3.89 -1.11
CA GLN A 116 -7.62 -4.75 -2.03
C GLN A 116 -8.08 -4.60 -3.49
N ASN A 117 -9.39 -4.50 -3.73
CA ASN A 117 -9.95 -4.47 -5.08
C ASN A 117 -9.92 -3.07 -5.72
N THR A 118 -9.90 -2.02 -4.92
CA THR A 118 -9.98 -0.64 -5.41
C THR A 118 -8.61 -0.05 -5.75
N VAL A 119 -7.54 -0.52 -5.10
CA VAL A 119 -6.18 -0.03 -5.39
C VAL A 119 -5.74 -0.45 -6.80
N GLY A 120 -5.29 0.52 -7.60
CA GLY A 120 -4.80 0.28 -8.96
C GLY A 120 -3.33 -0.14 -8.99
N ASN A 121 -2.51 0.45 -8.11
CA ASN A 121 -1.07 0.18 -8.04
C ASN A 121 -0.76 -0.72 -6.85
N ILE A 122 0.03 -1.75 -7.07
CA ILE A 122 0.49 -2.67 -6.03
C ILE A 122 1.99 -2.88 -6.16
N PHE A 123 2.70 -2.78 -5.05
CA PHE A 123 4.10 -3.11 -4.91
C PHE A 123 4.24 -4.10 -3.75
N SER A 124 4.70 -5.31 -4.03
CA SER A 124 4.88 -6.34 -3.00
C SER A 124 6.31 -6.85 -2.99
N GLY A 125 6.92 -6.85 -1.83
CA GLY A 125 8.10 -7.64 -1.55
C GLY A 125 7.75 -9.10 -1.31
N GLN A 126 8.61 -9.82 -0.59
CA GLN A 126 8.38 -11.21 -0.20
C GLN A 126 7.17 -11.29 0.75
N VAL A 127 6.17 -12.08 0.36
CA VAL A 127 5.01 -12.44 1.18
C VAL A 127 4.68 -13.91 0.99
N VAL A 128 4.04 -14.54 1.96
CA VAL A 128 3.78 -15.99 1.97
C VAL A 128 2.28 -16.28 2.12
N GLY A 129 1.93 -17.55 2.00
CA GLY A 129 0.60 -18.06 2.31
C GLY A 129 -0.50 -17.50 1.41
N GLU A 130 -1.60 -17.08 2.01
CA GLU A 130 -2.79 -16.60 1.31
C GLU A 130 -2.56 -15.26 0.60
N THR A 131 -1.74 -14.39 1.16
CA THR A 131 -1.35 -13.12 0.53
C THR A 131 -0.61 -13.36 -0.80
N ALA A 132 0.35 -14.29 -0.84
CA ALA A 132 1.05 -14.64 -2.06
C ALA A 132 0.12 -15.23 -3.13
N LYS A 133 -0.85 -16.05 -2.73
CA LYS A 133 -1.85 -16.63 -3.66
C LYS A 133 -2.75 -15.54 -4.23
N SER A 134 -3.30 -14.67 -3.38
CA SER A 134 -4.17 -13.57 -3.79
C SER A 134 -3.49 -12.63 -4.79
N LEU A 135 -2.20 -12.31 -4.55
CA LEU A 135 -1.40 -11.53 -5.49
C LEU A 135 -1.16 -12.26 -6.81
N SER A 136 -0.83 -13.56 -6.76
CA SER A 136 -0.63 -14.38 -7.96
C SER A 136 -1.88 -14.45 -8.83
N GLU A 137 -3.05 -14.59 -8.22
CA GLU A 137 -4.34 -14.57 -8.90
C GLU A 137 -4.64 -13.22 -9.54
N ARG A 138 -4.32 -12.12 -8.83
CA ARG A 138 -4.51 -10.76 -9.33
C ARG A 138 -3.62 -10.43 -10.53
N PHE A 139 -2.40 -10.96 -10.58
CA PHE A 139 -1.51 -10.79 -11.73
C PHE A 139 -1.96 -11.59 -12.96
N GLY A 140 -2.88 -12.53 -12.77
CA GLY A 140 -3.49 -13.28 -13.86
C GLY A 140 -2.67 -14.47 -14.33
N LYS A 141 -3.11 -15.03 -15.44
CA LYS A 141 -2.55 -16.25 -16.02
C LYS A 141 -2.14 -16.03 -17.47
N ILE A 142 -1.15 -16.77 -17.89
CA ILE A 142 -0.69 -16.79 -19.29
C ILE A 142 -0.72 -18.21 -19.84
N LEU A 143 -0.88 -18.34 -21.15
CA LEU A 143 -0.76 -19.61 -21.86
C LEU A 143 0.72 -19.96 -22.00
N GLN A 144 1.17 -21.03 -21.35
CA GLN A 144 2.51 -21.58 -21.52
C GLN A 144 2.48 -22.86 -22.33
N GLN A 145 3.37 -22.97 -23.31
CA GLN A 145 3.59 -24.20 -24.05
C GLN A 145 4.66 -25.01 -23.30
N ARG A 146 4.29 -26.20 -22.85
CA ARG A 146 5.22 -27.17 -22.27
C ARG A 146 5.51 -28.24 -23.31
N GLN A 147 6.78 -28.40 -23.65
CA GLN A 147 7.26 -29.51 -24.46
C GLN A 147 7.63 -30.66 -23.52
N SER A 148 7.01 -31.80 -23.72
CA SER A 148 7.36 -33.04 -23.05
C SER A 148 8.03 -33.94 -24.08
N ILE A 149 9.29 -34.30 -23.84
CA ILE A 149 10.06 -35.21 -24.70
C ILE A 149 10.12 -36.56 -23.97
N SER A 150 9.53 -37.57 -24.58
CA SER A 150 9.62 -38.95 -24.08
C SER A 150 10.59 -39.70 -24.99
N ILE A 151 11.72 -40.13 -24.41
CA ILE A 151 12.77 -40.88 -25.14
C ILE A 151 12.67 -42.34 -24.73
N ASN A 152 12.21 -43.19 -25.63
CA ASN A 152 12.29 -44.64 -25.55
C ASN A 152 13.45 -45.16 -26.38
N ARG A 153 13.95 -46.38 -26.09
CA ARG A 153 15.09 -46.98 -26.79
C ARG A 153 14.95 -47.09 -28.34
N GLN A 154 13.75 -46.95 -28.87
CA GLN A 154 13.44 -47.09 -30.30
C GLN A 154 12.71 -45.90 -30.91
N ASP A 155 12.17 -44.95 -30.07
CA ASP A 155 11.40 -43.80 -30.57
C ASP A 155 11.52 -42.59 -29.63
N THR A 156 11.55 -41.41 -30.26
CA THR A 156 11.48 -40.13 -29.54
C THR A 156 10.17 -39.46 -29.90
N SER A 157 9.26 -39.35 -28.93
CA SER A 157 8.01 -38.62 -29.13
C SER A 157 8.05 -37.29 -28.42
N THR A 158 7.68 -36.23 -29.15
CA THR A 158 7.54 -34.85 -28.57
C THR A 158 6.08 -34.51 -28.53
N SER A 159 5.57 -34.22 -27.35
CA SER A 159 4.22 -33.67 -27.19
C SER A 159 4.29 -32.23 -26.73
N ILE A 160 3.50 -31.35 -27.36
CA ILE A 160 3.38 -29.95 -27.01
C ILE A 160 2.03 -29.79 -26.34
N ASN A 161 2.03 -29.49 -25.04
CA ASN A 161 0.82 -29.17 -24.29
C ASN A 161 0.78 -27.69 -23.97
N THR A 162 -0.34 -27.05 -24.25
CA THR A 162 -0.61 -25.67 -23.87
C THR A 162 -1.39 -25.65 -22.57
N GLN A 163 -0.83 -25.06 -21.53
CA GLN A 163 -1.44 -24.98 -20.20
C GLN A 163 -1.52 -23.52 -19.74
N LEU A 164 -2.59 -23.21 -19.02
CA LEU A 164 -2.77 -21.90 -18.37
C LEU A 164 -2.03 -21.91 -17.05
N ASP A 165 -0.90 -21.20 -16.99
CA ASP A 165 -0.09 -21.04 -15.77
C ASP A 165 -0.16 -19.62 -15.24
N SER A 166 0.03 -19.45 -13.90
CA SER A 166 0.08 -18.13 -13.30
C SER A 166 1.24 -17.30 -13.87
N LEU A 167 0.98 -16.04 -14.24
CA LEU A 167 2.01 -15.13 -14.76
C LEU A 167 3.16 -14.97 -13.78
N ILE A 168 2.84 -14.75 -12.49
CA ILE A 168 3.79 -14.78 -11.39
C ILE A 168 3.26 -15.78 -10.35
N PRO A 169 3.85 -16.98 -10.26
CA PRO A 169 3.42 -17.99 -9.30
C PRO A 169 3.60 -17.54 -7.85
N ALA A 170 2.69 -17.96 -6.95
CA ALA A 170 2.78 -17.65 -5.53
C ALA A 170 4.11 -18.11 -4.90
N SER A 171 4.66 -19.23 -5.36
CA SER A 171 5.97 -19.71 -4.93
C SER A 171 7.11 -18.74 -5.29
N LYS A 172 7.03 -18.05 -6.43
CA LYS A 172 8.01 -17.03 -6.81
C LYS A 172 7.91 -15.80 -5.91
N ILE A 173 6.68 -15.37 -5.58
CA ILE A 173 6.45 -14.25 -4.66
C ILE A 173 6.98 -14.57 -3.26
N ALA A 174 6.76 -15.80 -2.79
CA ALA A 174 7.22 -16.26 -1.47
C ALA A 174 8.74 -16.38 -1.35
N ASN A 175 9.45 -16.42 -2.46
CA ASN A 175 10.92 -16.56 -2.51
C ASN A 175 11.63 -15.33 -3.08
N LEU A 176 11.01 -14.15 -3.04
CA LEU A 176 11.66 -12.91 -3.46
C LEU A 176 12.82 -12.57 -2.54
N SER A 177 13.92 -12.14 -3.15
CA SER A 177 15.08 -11.64 -2.40
C SER A 177 14.87 -10.19 -1.96
N GLN A 178 15.60 -9.76 -0.95
CA GLN A 178 15.60 -8.38 -0.47
C GLN A 178 15.84 -7.39 -1.61
N GLY A 179 15.03 -6.33 -1.64
CA GLY A 179 15.07 -5.29 -2.67
C GLY A 179 14.46 -5.70 -4.01
N THR A 180 13.89 -6.91 -4.12
CA THR A 180 13.15 -7.37 -5.29
C THR A 180 11.65 -7.29 -5.01
N PHE A 181 10.91 -6.78 -5.98
CA PHE A 181 9.48 -6.53 -5.88
C PHE A 181 8.73 -7.08 -7.09
N VAL A 182 7.51 -7.50 -6.86
CA VAL A 182 6.51 -7.76 -7.87
C VAL A 182 5.35 -6.80 -7.71
N GLY A 183 4.67 -6.48 -8.79
CA GLY A 183 3.55 -5.56 -8.65
C GLY A 183 2.81 -5.32 -9.96
N SER A 184 1.82 -4.46 -9.84
CA SER A 184 1.06 -3.95 -10.98
C SER A 184 0.92 -2.44 -10.88
N VAL A 185 0.93 -1.77 -12.01
CA VAL A 185 0.71 -0.32 -12.13
C VAL A 185 -0.49 -0.06 -13.03
N ALA A 186 -1.27 0.93 -12.69
CA ALA A 186 -2.42 1.38 -13.47
C ALA A 186 -2.02 2.55 -14.39
N ASP A 187 -2.75 2.72 -15.48
CA ASP A 187 -2.55 3.84 -16.38
C ASP A 187 -2.76 5.19 -15.68
N ASN A 188 -1.93 6.15 -16.05
CA ASN A 188 -2.10 7.55 -15.66
C ASN A 188 -3.03 8.29 -16.63
N PHE A 189 -3.46 9.49 -16.25
CA PHE A 189 -4.21 10.36 -17.15
C PHE A 189 -3.36 10.76 -18.37
N GLY A 190 -3.76 10.28 -19.56
CA GLY A 190 -3.09 10.58 -20.81
C GLY A 190 -1.84 9.77 -21.12
N GLU A 191 -1.48 8.82 -20.25
CA GLU A 191 -0.35 7.91 -20.45
C GLU A 191 -0.82 6.46 -20.28
N GLU A 192 -0.67 5.68 -21.34
CA GLU A 192 -0.88 4.24 -21.32
C GLU A 192 0.42 3.53 -20.94
N ILE A 193 0.33 2.62 -19.98
CA ILE A 193 1.48 1.81 -19.54
C ILE A 193 1.38 0.45 -20.24
N GLU A 194 2.29 0.19 -21.17
CA GLU A 194 2.32 -1.08 -21.92
C GLU A 194 2.52 -2.29 -20.99
N GLN A 195 3.49 -2.20 -20.09
CA GLN A 195 3.82 -3.28 -19.15
C GLN A 195 3.27 -2.97 -17.77
N LYS A 196 2.03 -3.39 -17.51
CA LYS A 196 1.34 -3.13 -16.22
C LYS A 196 1.83 -3.99 -15.08
N ILE A 197 2.36 -5.20 -15.35
CA ILE A 197 2.84 -6.14 -14.34
C ILE A 197 4.35 -6.21 -14.41
N PHE A 198 5.00 -6.12 -13.27
CA PHE A 198 6.46 -6.11 -13.19
C PHE A 198 7.01 -7.06 -12.12
N HIS A 199 8.25 -7.49 -12.38
CA HIS A 199 9.13 -8.14 -11.42
C HIS A 199 10.48 -7.43 -11.55
N ALA A 200 10.81 -6.60 -10.56
CA ALA A 200 11.96 -5.70 -10.67
C ALA A 200 12.75 -5.63 -9.35
N ARG A 201 14.01 -5.28 -9.45
CA ARG A 201 14.88 -4.99 -8.32
C ARG A 201 15.04 -3.48 -8.17
N ILE A 202 14.86 -2.96 -6.96
CA ILE A 202 15.15 -1.56 -6.65
C ILE A 202 16.67 -1.40 -6.46
N ILE A 203 17.25 -0.48 -7.21
CA ILE A 203 18.65 -0.09 -7.05
C ILE A 203 18.65 1.13 -6.13
N VAL A 204 19.24 0.96 -4.95
CA VAL A 204 19.36 2.05 -3.96
C VAL A 204 20.77 2.64 -4.07
N ASP A 205 20.85 3.95 -4.28
CA ASP A 205 22.08 4.72 -4.16
C ASP A 205 22.36 4.98 -2.67
N SER A 206 23.17 4.09 -2.09
CA SER A 206 23.48 4.14 -0.66
C SER A 206 24.25 5.40 -0.25
N GLU A 207 25.07 5.96 -1.14
CA GLU A 207 25.84 7.18 -0.86
C GLU A 207 24.92 8.40 -0.78
N LYS A 208 23.99 8.50 -1.73
CA LYS A 208 22.97 9.55 -1.74
C LYS A 208 22.07 9.48 -0.51
N VAL A 209 21.56 8.29 -0.17
CA VAL A 209 20.74 8.08 1.03
C VAL A 209 21.51 8.47 2.30
N ALA A 210 22.77 8.07 2.43
CA ALA A 210 23.59 8.43 3.58
C ALA A 210 23.82 9.95 3.68
N ALA A 211 24.03 10.63 2.55
CA ALA A 211 24.19 12.09 2.51
C ALA A 211 22.90 12.81 2.92
N GLU A 212 21.74 12.37 2.40
CA GLU A 212 20.44 12.92 2.74
C GLU A 212 20.12 12.71 4.23
N THR A 213 20.38 11.52 4.77
CA THR A 213 20.17 11.22 6.20
C THR A 213 21.00 12.10 7.13
N LYS A 214 22.24 12.41 6.74
CA LYS A 214 23.09 13.35 7.51
C LYS A 214 22.58 14.78 7.49
N ALA A 215 21.83 15.15 6.46
CA ALA A 215 21.28 16.49 6.31
C ALA A 215 19.98 16.71 7.11
N TYR A 216 19.39 15.65 7.71
CA TYR A 216 18.18 15.77 8.51
C TYR A 216 18.40 16.65 9.74
N LYS A 217 17.55 17.64 9.88
CA LYS A 217 17.52 18.50 11.08
C LYS A 217 16.74 17.79 12.17
N LYS A 218 17.26 17.79 13.39
CA LYS A 218 16.47 17.36 14.56
C LYS A 218 15.31 18.33 14.73
N ILE A 219 14.12 17.78 14.85
CA ILE A 219 12.93 18.55 15.25
C ILE A 219 13.10 18.83 16.75
N PRO A 220 12.98 20.09 17.22
CA PRO A 220 13.13 20.46 18.61
C PRO A 220 12.08 19.82 19.51
#